data_cd3d36b8e78d8dfaa00020c1068618fd
#
_entry.id   cd3d36b8e78d8dfaa00020c1068618fd
#
_cell.length_a   1.000
_cell.length_b   1.000
_cell.length_c   1.000
_cell.angle_alpha   90.00
_cell.angle_beta   90.00
_cell.angle_gamma   90.00
#
_symmetry.space_group_name_H-M   'P 1'
#
loop_
_entity.id
_entity.type
_entity.pdbx_description
1 polymer ?
#
loop_
_entity_poly.entity_id
_entity_poly.type
_entity_poly.pdbx_seq_one_letter_code
_entity_poly.pdbx_strand_id
1 'polypeptide(L)'
;EKFVVPIPPLPVQREIVRILDNFTELTAELTAELTAELTARKKQYEYYQNILLTCDGFNIEPVDKKLGKEIQWLTLGEVCTLKAGKTISSTEICHEPFGKYQYPCFGGNGLRGYVKSYNQEGNFSLIGRQGALCGNVCYASGKFYATEHAVVVEPKGKCDERFLYYILIAANLNQYKTAGAQPGLSVAKLEKVLVLIPSMSAQKRIVDILDRFDALCNDITIGLPAEIETRQKQYEYYRDKLLSFKEKK
;
A
#
# COMPACT_ATOMS: atom_id res chain seq x y z
N GLU A 1 -32.67 11.07 -33.00
CA GLU A 1 -31.62 12.10 -33.14
C GLU A 1 -30.63 11.67 -34.21
N LYS A 2 -30.34 12.58 -35.17
CA LYS A 2 -29.33 12.31 -36.21
C LYS A 2 -27.97 12.78 -35.65
N PHE A 3 -27.04 11.86 -35.48
CA PHE A 3 -25.66 12.20 -35.17
C PHE A 3 -24.95 12.71 -36.44
N VAL A 4 -24.45 13.92 -36.41
CA VAL A 4 -23.63 14.48 -37.50
C VAL A 4 -22.16 14.21 -37.14
N VAL A 5 -21.51 13.39 -37.96
CA VAL A 5 -20.07 13.08 -37.81
C VAL A 5 -19.27 13.85 -38.83
N PRO A 6 -18.30 14.67 -38.47
CA PRO A 6 -17.44 15.35 -39.41
C PRO A 6 -16.51 14.36 -40.10
N ILE A 7 -16.51 14.36 -41.44
CA ILE A 7 -15.70 13.45 -42.26
C ILE A 7 -14.65 14.28 -43.00
N PRO A 8 -13.36 14.26 -42.61
CA PRO A 8 -12.29 14.96 -43.28
C PRO A 8 -11.96 14.29 -44.63
N PRO A 9 -11.22 14.96 -45.54
CA PRO A 9 -10.78 14.39 -46.81
C PRO A 9 -9.97 13.10 -46.62
N LEU A 10 -10.06 12.15 -47.54
CA LEU A 10 -9.39 10.84 -47.48
C LEU A 10 -7.89 10.89 -47.15
N PRO A 11 -7.06 11.82 -47.68
CA PRO A 11 -5.67 11.91 -47.28
C PRO A 11 -5.48 12.21 -45.79
N VAL A 12 -6.35 13.07 -45.23
CA VAL A 12 -6.32 13.44 -43.81
C VAL A 12 -6.77 12.24 -42.95
N GLN A 13 -7.80 11.51 -43.38
CA GLN A 13 -8.24 10.28 -42.70
C GLN A 13 -7.07 9.26 -42.58
N ARG A 14 -6.36 9.03 -43.71
CA ARG A 14 -5.22 8.09 -43.74
C ARG A 14 -4.09 8.51 -42.79
N GLU A 15 -3.81 9.80 -42.74
CA GLU A 15 -2.76 10.32 -41.85
C GLU A 15 -3.15 10.22 -40.35
N ILE A 16 -4.43 10.50 -40.04
CA ILE A 16 -4.96 10.30 -38.69
C ILE A 16 -4.85 8.83 -38.27
N VAL A 17 -5.27 7.91 -39.15
CA VAL A 17 -5.18 6.47 -38.88
C VAL A 17 -3.74 6.07 -38.66
N ARG A 18 -2.81 6.48 -39.53
CA ARG A 18 -1.39 6.19 -39.40
C ARG A 18 -0.80 6.67 -38.04
N ILE A 19 -1.17 7.89 -37.63
CA ILE A 19 -0.73 8.45 -36.35
C ILE A 19 -1.32 7.66 -35.18
N LEU A 20 -2.62 7.36 -35.24
CA LEU A 20 -3.29 6.63 -34.16
C LEU A 20 -2.78 5.19 -34.03
N ASP A 21 -2.53 4.50 -35.15
CA ASP A 21 -1.98 3.14 -35.14
C ASP A 21 -0.59 3.13 -34.50
N ASN A 22 0.31 4.05 -34.90
CA ASN A 22 1.63 4.18 -34.30
C ASN A 22 1.54 4.50 -32.78
N PHE A 23 0.63 5.39 -32.39
CA PHE A 23 0.44 5.71 -30.97
C PHE A 23 -0.10 4.52 -30.18
N THR A 24 -1.02 3.76 -30.76
CA THR A 24 -1.58 2.55 -30.15
C THR A 24 -0.49 1.51 -29.92
N GLU A 25 0.32 1.25 -30.93
CA GLU A 25 1.43 0.30 -30.86
C GLU A 25 2.46 0.70 -29.79
N LEU A 26 2.98 1.94 -29.87
CA LEU A 26 3.95 2.47 -28.90
C LEU A 26 3.41 2.49 -27.48
N THR A 27 2.15 2.87 -27.29
CA THR A 27 1.55 2.89 -25.94
C THR A 27 1.37 1.48 -25.39
N ALA A 28 0.97 0.53 -26.24
CA ALA A 28 0.83 -0.86 -25.83
C ALA A 28 2.18 -1.48 -25.46
N GLU A 29 3.21 -1.25 -26.27
CA GLU A 29 4.57 -1.73 -26.00
C GLU A 29 5.12 -1.15 -24.69
N LEU A 30 5.08 0.16 -24.52
CA LEU A 30 5.56 0.83 -23.31
C LEU A 30 4.78 0.39 -22.06
N THR A 31 3.46 0.25 -22.16
CA THR A 31 2.63 -0.22 -21.04
C THR A 31 2.98 -1.67 -20.67
N ALA A 32 3.26 -2.51 -21.66
CA ALA A 32 3.67 -3.89 -21.43
C ALA A 32 5.04 -3.95 -20.73
N GLU A 33 6.01 -3.15 -21.16
CA GLU A 33 7.34 -3.05 -20.53
C GLU A 33 7.25 -2.57 -19.08
N LEU A 34 6.53 -1.48 -18.81
CA LEU A 34 6.32 -0.95 -17.46
C LEU A 34 5.61 -1.95 -16.54
N THR A 35 4.64 -2.71 -17.08
CA THR A 35 3.94 -3.75 -16.33
C THR A 35 4.85 -4.94 -16.01
N ALA A 36 5.71 -5.32 -16.95
CA ALA A 36 6.72 -6.36 -16.73
C ALA A 36 7.75 -5.91 -15.68
N GLU A 37 8.22 -4.67 -15.75
CA GLU A 37 9.12 -4.10 -14.76
C GLU A 37 8.46 -4.06 -13.37
N LEU A 38 7.22 -3.57 -13.26
CA LEU A 38 6.48 -3.55 -11.99
C LEU A 38 6.37 -4.95 -11.39
N THR A 39 6.09 -5.96 -12.22
CA THR A 39 6.01 -7.36 -11.78
C THR A 39 7.36 -7.86 -11.27
N ALA A 40 8.45 -7.55 -11.96
CA ALA A 40 9.79 -7.91 -11.55
C ALA A 40 10.20 -7.21 -10.23
N ARG A 41 9.88 -5.92 -10.10
CA ARG A 41 10.15 -5.13 -8.88
C ARG A 41 9.35 -5.62 -7.68
N LYS A 42 8.09 -6.02 -7.87
CA LYS A 42 7.28 -6.63 -6.79
C LYS A 42 7.90 -7.95 -6.31
N LYS A 43 8.35 -8.83 -7.22
CA LYS A 43 9.06 -10.05 -6.83
C LYS A 43 10.38 -9.76 -6.09
N GLN A 44 11.11 -8.76 -6.54
CA GLN A 44 12.34 -8.31 -5.89
C GLN A 44 12.04 -7.75 -4.49
N TYR A 45 10.98 -6.95 -4.34
CA TYR A 45 10.51 -6.43 -3.05
C TYR A 45 10.16 -7.56 -2.08
N GLU A 46 9.34 -8.53 -2.50
CA GLU A 46 9.01 -9.71 -1.71
C GLU A 46 10.26 -10.50 -1.26
N TYR A 47 11.22 -10.68 -2.16
CA TYR A 47 12.48 -11.33 -1.86
C TYR A 47 13.28 -10.57 -0.78
N TYR A 48 13.48 -9.26 -0.95
CA TYR A 48 14.20 -8.46 0.05
C TYR A 48 13.43 -8.36 1.36
N GLN A 49 12.11 -8.23 1.32
CA GLN A 49 11.28 -8.22 2.51
C GLN A 49 11.48 -9.53 3.32
N ASN A 50 11.43 -10.67 2.66
CA ASN A 50 11.67 -11.96 3.30
C ASN A 50 13.09 -12.05 3.88
N ILE A 51 14.11 -11.69 3.12
CA ILE A 51 15.51 -11.75 3.59
C ILE A 51 15.74 -10.79 4.76
N LEU A 52 15.32 -9.54 4.65
CA LEU A 52 15.63 -8.50 5.63
C LEU A 52 14.83 -8.62 6.93
N LEU A 53 13.71 -9.35 6.93
CA LEU A 53 12.81 -9.47 8.09
C LEU A 53 12.74 -10.88 8.68
N THR A 54 13.51 -11.83 8.15
CA THR A 54 13.58 -13.22 8.66
C THR A 54 14.99 -13.59 9.12
N CYS A 55 15.10 -14.70 9.85
CA CYS A 55 16.40 -15.21 10.30
C CYS A 55 17.38 -15.49 9.16
N ASP A 56 16.89 -15.88 7.98
CA ASP A 56 17.76 -16.23 6.86
C ASP A 56 18.51 -14.99 6.33
N GLY A 57 17.90 -13.83 6.37
CA GLY A 57 18.54 -12.59 5.93
C GLY A 57 19.63 -12.09 6.88
N PHE A 58 19.57 -12.48 8.14
CA PHE A 58 20.62 -12.14 9.11
C PHE A 58 21.79 -13.14 9.08
N ASN A 59 21.64 -14.30 8.43
CA ASN A 59 22.68 -15.30 8.20
C ASN A 59 23.37 -15.18 6.84
N ILE A 60 22.86 -14.36 5.91
CA ILE A 60 23.49 -14.13 4.61
C ILE A 60 24.66 -13.16 4.80
N GLU A 61 25.88 -13.65 4.54
CA GLU A 61 27.09 -12.81 4.48
C GLU A 61 26.96 -11.72 3.39
N PRO A 62 27.69 -10.72 3.50
CA PRO A 62 27.62 -9.59 4.42
C PRO A 62 27.37 -8.28 3.69
N VAL A 63 26.28 -7.64 3.92
CA VAL A 63 26.31 -6.18 3.72
C VAL A 63 26.95 -5.50 4.94
N ASP A 64 26.97 -6.18 6.10
CA ASP A 64 27.75 -5.72 7.23
C ASP A 64 27.89 -6.79 8.34
N LYS A 65 29.11 -7.25 8.63
CA LYS A 65 29.44 -8.09 9.79
C LYS A 65 29.07 -7.45 11.14
N LYS A 66 28.70 -6.17 11.16
CA LYS A 66 28.23 -5.43 12.33
C LYS A 66 26.74 -5.61 12.62
N LEU A 67 25.91 -6.04 11.65
CA LEU A 67 24.48 -6.26 11.86
C LEU A 67 24.19 -7.49 12.74
N GLY A 68 25.04 -8.51 12.71
CA GLY A 68 24.78 -9.81 13.37
C GLY A 68 24.99 -9.86 14.88
N LYS A 69 25.45 -8.78 15.54
CA LYS A 69 25.83 -8.85 16.95
C LYS A 69 24.74 -8.50 17.98
N GLU A 70 23.58 -7.97 17.55
CA GLU A 70 22.51 -7.50 18.47
C GLU A 70 21.10 -7.86 18.01
N ILE A 71 20.90 -9.08 17.50
CA ILE A 71 19.56 -9.53 17.12
C ILE A 71 18.93 -10.24 18.31
N GLN A 72 17.70 -9.86 18.66
CA GLN A 72 16.95 -10.44 19.76
C GLN A 72 15.59 -10.94 19.29
N TRP A 73 15.22 -12.15 19.72
CA TRP A 73 13.86 -12.62 19.64
C TRP A 73 13.07 -12.05 20.80
N LEU A 74 12.07 -11.22 20.48
CA LEU A 74 11.19 -10.61 21.47
C LEU A 74 9.74 -10.87 21.08
N THR A 75 8.86 -10.87 22.06
CA THR A 75 7.42 -10.93 21.81
C THR A 75 6.90 -9.55 21.38
N LEU A 76 5.81 -9.51 20.62
CA LEU A 76 5.18 -8.23 20.28
C LEU A 76 4.78 -7.44 21.52
N GLY A 77 4.36 -8.10 22.62
CA GLY A 77 4.05 -7.44 23.88
C GLY A 77 5.26 -6.76 24.55
N GLU A 78 6.49 -7.22 24.28
CA GLU A 78 7.73 -6.58 24.76
C GLU A 78 8.12 -5.37 23.91
N VAL A 79 7.89 -5.41 22.58
CA VAL A 79 8.34 -4.36 21.65
C VAL A 79 7.30 -3.30 21.35
N CYS A 80 6.01 -3.57 21.60
CA CYS A 80 4.93 -2.62 21.34
C CYS A 80 3.78 -2.76 22.34
N THR A 81 2.92 -1.75 22.38
CA THR A 81 1.63 -1.77 23.06
C THR A 81 0.54 -2.01 22.04
N LEU A 82 -0.36 -2.94 22.31
CA LEU A 82 -1.46 -3.34 21.43
C LEU A 82 -2.79 -2.91 22.04
N LYS A 83 -3.49 -1.96 21.42
CA LYS A 83 -4.77 -1.44 21.92
C LYS A 83 -5.85 -1.54 20.85
N ALA A 84 -6.99 -2.16 21.15
CA ALA A 84 -8.14 -2.10 20.26
C ALA A 84 -8.69 -0.68 20.18
N GLY A 85 -9.12 -0.27 18.98
CA GLY A 85 -9.77 1.01 18.78
C GLY A 85 -11.16 1.09 19.44
N LYS A 86 -11.93 2.12 19.11
CA LYS A 86 -13.23 2.40 19.71
C LYS A 86 -14.37 2.10 18.75
N THR A 87 -15.48 1.62 19.27
CA THR A 87 -16.72 1.39 18.50
C THR A 87 -17.25 2.67 17.89
N ILE A 88 -17.70 2.58 16.65
CA ILE A 88 -18.39 3.68 15.95
C ILE A 88 -19.52 3.11 15.11
N SER A 89 -20.63 3.84 15.02
CA SER A 89 -21.75 3.45 14.17
C SER A 89 -21.38 3.58 12.69
N SER A 90 -21.85 2.63 11.87
CA SER A 90 -21.68 2.70 10.40
C SER A 90 -22.32 3.94 9.79
N THR A 91 -23.35 4.50 10.43
CA THR A 91 -24.02 5.76 10.01
C THR A 91 -23.17 7.00 10.19
N GLU A 92 -22.10 6.92 11.01
CA GLU A 92 -21.17 8.02 11.24
C GLU A 92 -19.95 7.98 10.30
N ILE A 93 -19.90 7.02 9.39
CA ILE A 93 -18.79 6.84 8.43
C ILE A 93 -19.28 7.22 7.03
N CYS A 94 -18.58 8.17 6.39
CA CYS A 94 -18.79 8.57 5.00
C CYS A 94 -17.74 7.87 4.11
N HIS A 95 -18.12 7.45 2.90
CA HIS A 95 -17.20 6.79 1.98
C HIS A 95 -16.10 7.71 1.46
N GLU A 96 -16.43 8.99 1.27
CA GLU A 96 -15.50 10.00 0.76
C GLU A 96 -15.35 11.16 1.76
N PRO A 97 -14.19 11.86 1.75
CA PRO A 97 -14.01 13.03 2.59
C PRO A 97 -14.92 14.16 2.12
N PHE A 98 -15.87 14.57 2.94
CA PHE A 98 -16.80 15.66 2.64
C PHE A 98 -17.13 16.48 3.88
N GLY A 99 -17.04 17.79 3.79
CA GLY A 99 -17.42 18.73 4.84
C GLY A 99 -16.70 18.46 6.17
N LYS A 100 -17.42 17.98 7.17
CA LYS A 100 -16.86 17.64 8.50
C LYS A 100 -16.24 16.23 8.58
N TYR A 101 -16.48 15.39 7.57
CA TYR A 101 -15.93 14.03 7.52
C TYR A 101 -14.52 14.05 6.88
N GLN A 102 -13.51 14.41 7.65
CA GLN A 102 -12.16 14.65 7.16
C GLN A 102 -11.12 13.63 7.68
N TYR A 103 -11.45 12.92 8.76
CA TYR A 103 -10.50 12.02 9.40
C TYR A 103 -10.67 10.59 8.85
N PRO A 104 -9.60 9.96 8.32
CA PRO A 104 -9.64 8.58 7.90
C PRO A 104 -10.08 7.67 9.04
N CYS A 105 -10.98 6.72 8.75
CA CYS A 105 -11.49 5.74 9.69
C CYS A 105 -11.02 4.34 9.28
N PHE A 106 -10.26 3.70 10.14
CA PHE A 106 -9.68 2.38 9.88
C PHE A 106 -10.44 1.28 10.62
N GLY A 107 -10.71 0.20 9.90
CA GLY A 107 -11.35 -1.01 10.41
C GLY A 107 -10.48 -2.25 10.26
N GLY A 108 -11.09 -3.42 10.30
CA GLY A 108 -10.39 -4.71 10.22
C GLY A 108 -9.68 -4.99 8.88
N ASN A 109 -9.99 -4.22 7.84
CA ASN A 109 -9.39 -4.38 6.50
C ASN A 109 -8.83 -3.05 5.94
N GLY A 110 -8.26 -2.22 6.81
CA GLY A 110 -7.71 -0.93 6.41
C GLY A 110 -8.74 0.20 6.40
N LEU A 111 -8.60 1.14 5.47
CA LEU A 111 -9.48 2.31 5.37
C LEU A 111 -10.93 1.90 5.09
N ARG A 112 -11.85 2.33 5.96
CA ARG A 112 -13.29 2.07 5.89
C ARG A 112 -14.07 3.27 5.35
N GLY A 113 -13.51 4.46 5.47
CA GLY A 113 -14.13 5.73 5.10
C GLY A 113 -13.61 6.88 5.94
N TYR A 114 -14.43 7.90 6.13
CA TYR A 114 -14.06 9.13 6.81
C TYR A 114 -15.07 9.49 7.89
N VAL A 115 -14.62 10.09 9.00
CA VAL A 115 -15.42 10.46 10.16
C VAL A 115 -15.17 11.91 10.58
N LYS A 116 -16.03 12.43 11.49
CA LYS A 116 -15.98 13.82 11.93
C LYS A 116 -14.95 14.08 13.03
N SER A 117 -14.50 13.03 13.72
CA SER A 117 -13.57 13.14 14.84
C SER A 117 -12.50 12.05 14.74
N TYR A 118 -11.37 12.26 15.38
CA TYR A 118 -10.29 11.28 15.47
C TYR A 118 -10.16 10.77 16.91
N ASN A 119 -9.57 9.59 17.07
CA ASN A 119 -9.22 9.01 18.37
C ASN A 119 -7.74 8.64 18.47
N GLN A 120 -6.99 8.85 17.40
CA GLN A 120 -5.54 8.66 17.33
C GLN A 120 -4.89 9.85 16.60
N GLU A 121 -3.66 10.19 17.00
CA GLU A 121 -2.83 11.21 16.34
C GLU A 121 -1.38 10.77 16.39
N GLY A 122 -0.72 10.65 15.24
CA GLY A 122 0.64 10.18 15.08
C GLY A 122 0.76 9.17 13.95
N ASN A 123 1.82 8.36 14.01
CA ASN A 123 2.10 7.31 13.02
C ASN A 123 1.99 5.95 13.70
N PHE A 124 1.11 5.10 13.23
CA PHE A 124 0.85 3.81 13.85
C PHE A 124 0.61 2.71 12.82
N SER A 125 1.12 1.53 13.14
CA SER A 125 0.67 0.31 12.47
C SER A 125 -0.68 -0.12 13.04
N LEU A 126 -1.58 -0.58 12.18
CA LEU A 126 -2.91 -1.07 12.54
C LEU A 126 -3.05 -2.51 12.09
N ILE A 127 -3.54 -3.37 12.99
CA ILE A 127 -3.80 -4.79 12.69
C ILE A 127 -5.30 -5.03 12.67
N GLY A 128 -5.83 -5.55 11.56
CA GLY A 128 -7.20 -5.99 11.48
C GLY A 128 -7.45 -7.21 12.35
N ARG A 129 -8.46 -7.16 13.24
CA ARG A 129 -8.72 -8.25 14.20
C ARG A 129 -9.93 -9.10 13.92
N GLN A 130 -10.76 -8.77 12.96
CA GLN A 130 -11.99 -9.50 12.64
C GLN A 130 -12.20 -9.67 11.13
N GLY A 131 -12.88 -10.75 10.75
CA GLY A 131 -13.23 -11.09 9.38
C GLY A 131 -12.20 -11.97 8.68
N ALA A 132 -12.46 -12.29 7.41
CA ALA A 132 -11.63 -13.20 6.61
C ALA A 132 -10.17 -12.68 6.44
N LEU A 133 -10.01 -11.35 6.43
CA LEU A 133 -8.73 -10.67 6.29
C LEU A 133 -8.12 -10.23 7.63
N CYS A 134 -8.55 -10.85 8.76
CA CYS A 134 -7.92 -10.54 10.05
C CYS A 134 -6.42 -10.89 9.99
N GLY A 135 -5.61 -10.03 10.60
CA GLY A 135 -4.14 -10.08 10.48
C GLY A 135 -3.60 -9.19 9.36
N ASN A 136 -4.45 -8.59 8.53
CA ASN A 136 -4.02 -7.54 7.62
C ASN A 136 -3.42 -6.37 8.38
N VAL A 137 -2.29 -5.85 7.90
CA VAL A 137 -1.57 -4.74 8.51
C VAL A 137 -1.63 -3.54 7.59
N CYS A 138 -1.98 -2.38 8.13
CA CYS A 138 -1.88 -1.12 7.40
C CYS A 138 -1.18 -0.05 8.26
N TYR A 139 -0.71 1.00 7.62
CA TYR A 139 -0.03 2.11 8.27
C TYR A 139 -0.92 3.35 8.20
N ALA A 140 -1.11 4.02 9.32
CA ALA A 140 -1.89 5.23 9.42
C ALA A 140 -1.03 6.37 9.96
N SER A 141 -1.16 7.56 9.37
CA SER A 141 -0.40 8.76 9.73
C SER A 141 -1.32 9.93 10.00
N GLY A 142 -0.90 10.81 10.91
CA GLY A 142 -1.64 12.02 11.27
C GLY A 142 -2.83 11.75 12.18
N LYS A 143 -3.95 12.43 11.94
CA LYS A 143 -5.19 12.29 12.72
C LYS A 143 -6.12 11.29 12.05
N PHE A 144 -6.48 10.23 12.76
CA PHE A 144 -7.37 9.18 12.24
C PHE A 144 -8.24 8.57 13.35
N TYR A 145 -9.21 7.78 12.95
CA TYR A 145 -10.06 7.01 13.86
C TYR A 145 -9.78 5.52 13.67
N ALA A 146 -9.40 4.83 14.73
CA ALA A 146 -9.30 3.38 14.75
C ALA A 146 -10.59 2.80 15.37
N THR A 147 -11.28 1.92 14.62
CA THR A 147 -12.47 1.23 15.11
C THR A 147 -12.09 0.04 15.99
N GLU A 148 -13.05 -0.54 16.69
CA GLU A 148 -12.89 -1.75 17.50
C GLU A 148 -12.37 -2.96 16.72
N HIS A 149 -12.48 -2.92 15.38
CA HIS A 149 -11.98 -3.96 14.49
C HIS A 149 -10.51 -3.77 14.08
N ALA A 150 -9.88 -2.68 14.48
CA ALA A 150 -8.47 -2.39 14.30
C ALA A 150 -7.75 -2.38 15.65
N VAL A 151 -6.59 -3.03 15.72
CA VAL A 151 -5.67 -2.93 16.85
C VAL A 151 -4.60 -1.91 16.51
N VAL A 152 -4.50 -0.84 17.29
CA VAL A 152 -3.45 0.17 17.20
C VAL A 152 -2.20 -0.38 17.84
N VAL A 153 -1.08 -0.34 17.13
CA VAL A 153 0.22 -0.85 17.56
C VAL A 153 1.16 0.33 17.79
N GLU A 154 1.48 0.56 19.04
CA GLU A 154 2.35 1.65 19.48
C GLU A 154 3.73 1.09 19.87
N PRO A 155 4.85 1.50 19.19
CA PRO A 155 6.17 0.96 19.49
C PRO A 155 6.66 1.38 20.87
N LYS A 156 7.42 0.50 21.52
CA LYS A 156 8.14 0.77 22.76
C LYS A 156 9.61 0.97 22.45
N GLY A 157 10.18 2.06 22.90
CA GLY A 157 11.57 2.51 22.98
C GLY A 157 12.71 1.89 22.14
N LYS A 158 12.66 0.59 21.83
CA LYS A 158 13.69 -0.14 21.08
C LYS A 158 13.25 -0.54 19.66
N CYS A 159 12.06 -0.13 19.24
CA CYS A 159 11.50 -0.49 17.95
C CYS A 159 11.12 0.77 17.17
N ASP A 160 11.65 0.91 15.98
CA ASP A 160 11.26 1.95 15.03
C ASP A 160 9.82 1.70 14.54
N GLU A 161 9.01 2.76 14.42
CA GLU A 161 7.58 2.63 14.06
C GLU A 161 7.36 2.06 12.66
N ARG A 162 8.21 2.44 11.72
CA ARG A 162 8.11 1.98 10.33
C ARG A 162 8.69 0.58 10.17
N PHE A 163 9.76 0.25 10.91
CA PHE A 163 10.26 -1.11 11.00
C PHE A 163 9.20 -2.05 11.60
N LEU A 164 8.49 -1.60 12.64
CA LEU A 164 7.39 -2.37 13.24
C LEU A 164 6.30 -2.69 12.23
N TYR A 165 5.95 -1.77 11.36
CA TYR A 165 5.02 -2.01 10.26
C TYR A 165 5.48 -3.19 9.37
N TYR A 166 6.73 -3.17 8.93
CA TYR A 166 7.25 -4.21 8.05
C TYR A 166 7.36 -5.57 8.72
N ILE A 167 7.81 -5.62 9.98
CA ILE A 167 7.91 -6.90 10.70
C ILE A 167 6.54 -7.51 11.00
N LEU A 168 5.51 -6.68 11.21
CA LEU A 168 4.13 -7.15 11.39
C LEU A 168 3.57 -7.76 10.10
N ILE A 169 3.89 -7.20 8.93
CA ILE A 169 3.52 -7.80 7.64
C ILE A 169 4.23 -9.15 7.47
N ALA A 170 5.54 -9.20 7.71
CA ALA A 170 6.34 -10.42 7.57
C ALA A 170 5.91 -11.53 8.53
N ALA A 171 5.40 -11.18 9.72
CA ALA A 171 4.91 -12.12 10.71
C ALA A 171 3.66 -12.90 10.27
N ASN A 172 3.02 -12.55 9.13
CA ASN A 172 1.83 -13.20 8.59
C ASN A 172 0.78 -13.50 9.67
N LEU A 173 0.28 -12.45 10.32
CA LEU A 173 -0.54 -12.55 11.53
C LEU A 173 -1.85 -13.31 11.33
N ASN A 174 -2.30 -13.50 10.09
CA ASN A 174 -3.49 -14.29 9.76
C ASN A 174 -3.38 -15.76 10.25
N GLN A 175 -2.18 -16.31 10.34
CA GLN A 175 -1.95 -17.67 10.85
C GLN A 175 -2.40 -17.87 12.30
N TYR A 176 -2.49 -16.80 13.11
CA TYR A 176 -2.88 -16.85 14.53
C TYR A 176 -4.39 -16.64 14.74
N LYS A 177 -5.18 -16.56 13.68
CA LYS A 177 -6.65 -16.40 13.76
C LYS A 177 -7.32 -17.57 14.47
N THR A 178 -8.48 -17.29 15.07
CA THR A 178 -9.33 -18.34 15.61
C THR A 178 -10.03 -19.10 14.48
N ALA A 179 -10.20 -20.41 14.64
CA ALA A 179 -11.07 -21.20 13.77
C ALA A 179 -12.55 -20.82 14.01
N GLY A 180 -13.37 -20.81 12.96
CA GLY A 180 -14.79 -20.55 13.04
C GLY A 180 -15.33 -19.68 11.90
N ALA A 181 -16.66 -19.49 11.89
CA ALA A 181 -17.36 -18.71 10.86
C ALA A 181 -16.99 -17.22 10.87
N GLN A 182 -16.59 -16.69 12.01
CA GLN A 182 -16.06 -15.33 12.15
C GLN A 182 -14.65 -15.39 12.76
N PRO A 183 -13.62 -15.57 11.93
CA PRO A 183 -12.26 -15.62 12.42
C PRO A 183 -11.87 -14.27 13.04
N GLY A 184 -11.10 -14.35 14.11
CA GLY A 184 -10.65 -13.15 14.83
C GLY A 184 -9.26 -13.34 15.45
N LEU A 185 -8.60 -12.22 15.74
CA LEU A 185 -7.33 -12.14 16.44
C LEU A 185 -7.54 -11.48 17.80
N SER A 186 -7.15 -12.16 18.86
CA SER A 186 -7.14 -11.56 20.19
C SER A 186 -5.81 -10.83 20.45
N VAL A 187 -5.86 -9.71 21.15
CA VAL A 187 -4.68 -8.96 21.56
C VAL A 187 -3.72 -9.87 22.36
N ALA A 188 -4.24 -10.67 23.27
CA ALA A 188 -3.44 -11.61 24.09
C ALA A 188 -2.70 -12.68 23.26
N LYS A 189 -3.21 -13.05 22.06
CA LYS A 189 -2.48 -13.94 21.14
C LYS A 189 -1.41 -13.17 20.40
N LEU A 190 -1.73 -11.95 19.94
CA LEU A 190 -0.77 -11.08 19.25
C LEU A 190 0.43 -10.74 20.13
N GLU A 191 0.21 -10.45 21.42
CA GLU A 191 1.29 -10.13 22.36
C GLU A 191 2.35 -11.24 22.49
N LYS A 192 1.97 -12.49 22.21
CA LYS A 192 2.86 -13.67 22.29
C LYS A 192 3.59 -13.99 20.99
N VAL A 193 3.30 -13.29 19.91
CA VAL A 193 3.97 -13.51 18.62
C VAL A 193 5.42 -13.09 18.75
N LEU A 194 6.34 -13.99 18.40
CA LEU A 194 7.77 -13.73 18.40
C LEU A 194 8.16 -13.01 17.11
N VAL A 195 8.97 -11.97 17.27
CA VAL A 195 9.53 -11.17 16.19
C VAL A 195 11.01 -10.95 16.40
N LEU A 196 11.72 -10.76 15.31
CA LEU A 196 13.16 -10.56 15.32
C LEU A 196 13.47 -9.05 15.33
N ILE A 197 14.14 -8.57 16.36
CA ILE A 197 14.45 -7.16 16.55
C ILE A 197 15.97 -6.95 16.49
N PRO A 198 16.47 -6.36 15.41
CA PRO A 198 17.87 -5.96 15.28
C PRO A 198 18.12 -4.60 15.95
N SER A 199 19.38 -4.15 15.95
CA SER A 199 19.75 -2.83 16.47
C SER A 199 18.98 -1.70 15.74
N MET A 200 18.78 -0.55 16.39
CA MET A 200 18.10 0.61 15.80
C MET A 200 18.74 1.09 14.49
N SER A 201 20.06 0.98 14.35
CA SER A 201 20.76 1.33 13.12
C SER A 201 20.41 0.38 11.98
N ALA A 202 20.27 -0.92 12.27
CA ALA A 202 19.85 -1.92 11.31
C ALA A 202 18.36 -1.74 10.92
N GLN A 203 17.49 -1.48 11.90
CA GLN A 203 16.07 -1.19 11.63
C GLN A 203 15.92 -0.04 10.65
N LYS A 204 16.61 1.09 10.84
CA LYS A 204 16.56 2.23 9.93
C LYS A 204 17.03 1.89 8.52
N ARG A 205 18.14 1.13 8.39
CA ARG A 205 18.61 0.69 7.07
C ARG A 205 17.59 -0.20 6.35
N ILE A 206 16.96 -1.12 7.08
CA ILE A 206 15.91 -1.99 6.54
C ILE A 206 14.73 -1.14 6.06
N VAL A 207 14.29 -0.20 6.87
CA VAL A 207 13.21 0.75 6.52
C VAL A 207 13.57 1.53 5.25
N ASP A 208 14.77 2.12 5.18
CA ASP A 208 15.22 2.88 4.01
C ASP A 208 15.17 2.06 2.71
N ILE A 209 15.51 0.78 2.78
CA ILE A 209 15.45 -0.12 1.62
C ILE A 209 14.00 -0.43 1.27
N LEU A 210 13.21 -0.87 2.24
CA LEU A 210 11.83 -1.31 2.01
C LEU A 210 10.90 -0.15 1.60
N ASP A 211 11.08 1.05 2.16
CA ASP A 211 10.31 2.24 1.79
C ASP A 211 10.59 2.65 0.33
N ARG A 212 11.84 2.52 -0.15
CA ARG A 212 12.15 2.78 -1.58
C ARG A 212 11.45 1.79 -2.51
N PHE A 213 11.42 0.51 -2.14
CA PHE A 213 10.68 -0.49 -2.91
C PHE A 213 9.18 -0.26 -2.86
N ASP A 214 8.64 0.07 -1.68
CA ASP A 214 7.22 0.35 -1.49
C ASP A 214 6.78 1.54 -2.35
N ALA A 215 7.54 2.65 -2.32
CA ALA A 215 7.28 3.81 -3.16
C ALA A 215 7.33 3.48 -4.66
N LEU A 216 8.34 2.71 -5.10
CA LEU A 216 8.47 2.34 -6.52
C LEU A 216 7.31 1.44 -7.00
N CYS A 217 6.89 0.48 -6.17
CA CYS A 217 5.96 -0.56 -6.56
C CYS A 217 4.49 -0.20 -6.31
N ASN A 218 4.20 0.62 -5.30
CA ASN A 218 2.85 0.81 -4.79
C ASN A 218 2.37 2.27 -4.79
N ASP A 219 3.29 3.23 -4.92
CA ASP A 219 2.88 4.64 -4.94
C ASP A 219 2.20 4.98 -6.28
N ILE A 220 0.91 5.34 -6.19
CA ILE A 220 0.07 5.71 -7.34
C ILE A 220 0.32 7.14 -7.82
N THR A 221 1.19 7.90 -7.16
CA THR A 221 1.50 9.29 -7.51
C THR A 221 2.86 9.46 -8.18
N ILE A 222 3.85 8.67 -7.80
CA ILE A 222 5.23 8.79 -8.27
C ILE A 222 5.88 7.46 -8.67
N GLY A 223 5.24 6.30 -8.36
CA GLY A 223 5.78 4.97 -8.68
C GLY A 223 5.46 4.51 -10.10
N LEU A 224 5.86 3.28 -10.42
CA LEU A 224 5.55 2.64 -11.71
C LEU A 224 4.04 2.61 -12.04
N PRO A 225 3.13 2.40 -11.07
CA PRO A 225 1.70 2.50 -11.36
C PRO A 225 1.26 3.87 -11.87
N ALA A 226 1.82 4.96 -11.32
CA ALA A 226 1.53 6.32 -11.76
C ALA A 226 2.00 6.57 -13.19
N GLU A 227 3.15 6.02 -13.57
CA GLU A 227 3.67 6.17 -14.93
C GLU A 227 2.78 5.43 -15.94
N ILE A 228 2.34 4.21 -15.64
CA ILE A 228 1.41 3.44 -16.48
C ILE A 228 0.12 4.23 -16.72
N GLU A 229 -0.50 4.75 -15.66
CA GLU A 229 -1.73 5.54 -15.76
C GLU A 229 -1.51 6.83 -16.58
N THR A 230 -0.38 7.50 -16.39
CA THR A 230 -0.03 8.73 -17.10
C THR A 230 0.09 8.46 -18.61
N ARG A 231 0.72 7.35 -19.03
CA ARG A 231 0.84 6.97 -20.45
C ARG A 231 -0.52 6.69 -21.08
N GLN A 232 -1.41 6.01 -20.36
CA GLN A 232 -2.77 5.76 -20.82
C GLN A 232 -3.55 7.06 -21.01
N LYS A 233 -3.54 7.96 -20.03
CA LYS A 233 -4.20 9.28 -20.13
C LYS A 233 -3.63 10.13 -21.27
N GLN A 234 -2.32 10.06 -21.49
CA GLN A 234 -1.68 10.76 -22.60
C GLN A 234 -2.15 10.26 -23.96
N TYR A 235 -2.28 8.94 -24.13
CA TYR A 235 -2.84 8.33 -25.34
C TYR A 235 -4.28 8.80 -25.56
N GLU A 236 -5.16 8.73 -24.55
CA GLU A 236 -6.55 9.15 -24.63
C GLU A 236 -6.67 10.62 -25.05
N TYR A 237 -5.88 11.50 -24.46
CA TYR A 237 -5.85 12.93 -24.79
C TYR A 237 -5.51 13.17 -26.26
N TYR A 238 -4.46 12.54 -26.79
CA TYR A 238 -4.07 12.73 -28.19
C TYR A 238 -5.05 12.10 -29.17
N ARG A 239 -5.61 10.93 -28.85
CA ARG A 239 -6.68 10.30 -29.62
C ARG A 239 -7.87 11.24 -29.75
N ASP A 240 -8.36 11.76 -28.65
CA ASP A 240 -9.53 12.63 -28.62
C ASP A 240 -9.26 13.94 -29.37
N LYS A 241 -8.05 14.48 -29.24
CA LYS A 241 -7.63 15.69 -29.95
C LYS A 241 -7.55 15.49 -31.47
N LEU A 242 -7.10 14.32 -31.93
CA LEU A 242 -7.03 13.98 -33.37
C LEU A 242 -8.39 13.70 -33.97
N LEU A 243 -9.34 13.20 -33.18
CA LEU A 243 -10.68 12.87 -33.62
C LEU A 243 -11.71 14.01 -33.44
N SER A 244 -11.35 15.07 -32.70
CA SER A 244 -12.21 16.24 -32.52
C SER A 244 -11.95 17.30 -33.60
N PHE A 245 -12.88 17.44 -34.54
CA PHE A 245 -12.82 18.45 -35.60
C PHE A 245 -13.78 19.60 -35.30
N LYS A 246 -13.30 20.84 -35.52
CA LYS A 246 -14.19 22.02 -35.56
C LYS A 246 -14.68 22.20 -36.99
N GLU A 247 -15.99 22.33 -37.13
CA GLU A 247 -16.58 22.72 -38.41
C GLU A 247 -15.99 24.07 -38.87
N LYS A 248 -15.43 24.09 -40.07
CA LYS A 248 -14.91 25.33 -40.66
C LYS A 248 -16.10 26.14 -41.11
N LYS A 249 -16.46 27.20 -40.41
CA LYS A 249 -17.47 28.17 -40.86
C LYS A 249 -17.02 28.88 -42.13
#